data_ffe3fa686f13ffad364ec51c68bd0223
#
_entry.id   ffe3fa686f13ffad364ec51c68bd0223
#
_cell.length_a   1.000
_cell.length_b   1.000
_cell.length_c   1.000
_cell.angle_alpha   90.00
_cell.angle_beta   90.00
_cell.angle_gamma   90.00
#
_symmetry.space_group_name_H-M   'P 1'
#
loop_
_entity.id
_entity.type
_entity.pdbx_description
1 polymer ?
#
loop_
_entity_poly.entity_id
_entity_poly.type
_entity_poly.pdbx_seq_one_letter_code
_entity_poly.pdbx_strand_id
1 'polypeptide(L)'
;MQENERKKIALFCNIREENVIPALDVSNIYQVPLAYSKEGMDKAVCRYFNLPCPDADLSRWEKIVETLKAPEGEVKIAVVGKYVKLLEAYKSLGEALTHGGIANKYKVRIKWIDAEDLEREEPSALLSDVSGILVP
;
A
#
# COMPACT_ATOMS: atom_id res chain seq x y z
N MET A 1 3.79 -15.67 14.11
CA MET A 1 3.07 -16.06 15.36
C MET A 1 3.48 -17.48 15.72
N GLN A 2 3.82 -17.74 16.98
CA GLN A 2 4.17 -19.09 17.45
C GLN A 2 2.91 -19.96 17.60
N GLU A 3 3.07 -21.28 17.43
CA GLU A 3 1.94 -22.22 17.53
C GLU A 3 1.21 -22.16 18.89
N ASN A 4 1.98 -22.01 19.97
CA ASN A 4 1.40 -21.85 21.30
C ASN A 4 0.56 -20.59 21.50
N GLU A 5 0.91 -19.51 20.81
CA GLU A 5 0.13 -18.25 20.84
C GLU A 5 -1.18 -18.43 20.10
N ARG A 6 -1.15 -19.09 18.94
CA ARG A 6 -2.33 -19.42 18.13
C ARG A 6 -3.33 -20.22 18.95
N LYS A 7 -2.86 -21.29 19.63
CA LYS A 7 -3.70 -22.13 20.51
C LYS A 7 -4.33 -21.36 21.66
N LYS A 8 -3.55 -20.49 22.32
CA LYS A 8 -4.07 -19.63 23.40
C LYS A 8 -5.18 -18.70 22.91
N ILE A 9 -4.96 -17.99 21.79
CA ILE A 9 -5.95 -17.09 21.21
C ILE A 9 -7.22 -17.88 20.85
N ALA A 10 -7.09 -19.01 20.19
CA ALA A 10 -8.19 -19.86 19.81
C ALA A 10 -9.02 -20.27 21.05
N LEU A 11 -8.36 -20.69 22.11
CA LEU A 11 -9.00 -21.08 23.37
C LEU A 11 -9.75 -19.91 24.02
N PHE A 12 -9.10 -18.75 24.17
CA PHE A 12 -9.73 -17.60 24.83
C PHE A 12 -10.87 -16.97 24.00
N CYS A 13 -10.76 -17.01 22.67
CA CYS A 13 -11.81 -16.52 21.77
C CYS A 13 -12.89 -17.56 21.46
N ASN A 14 -12.76 -18.79 21.95
CA ASN A 14 -13.67 -19.92 21.65
C ASN A 14 -13.87 -20.12 20.14
N ILE A 15 -12.78 -20.12 19.39
CA ILE A 15 -12.75 -20.33 17.94
C ILE A 15 -11.81 -21.49 17.60
N ARG A 16 -11.92 -22.02 16.39
CA ARG A 16 -10.98 -23.02 15.89
C ARG A 16 -9.60 -22.40 15.69
N GLU A 17 -8.55 -23.13 15.97
CA GLU A 17 -7.16 -22.68 15.80
C GLU A 17 -6.85 -22.23 14.36
N GLU A 18 -7.42 -22.92 13.37
CA GLU A 18 -7.31 -22.59 11.94
C GLU A 18 -7.93 -21.23 11.56
N ASN A 19 -8.80 -20.68 12.41
CA ASN A 19 -9.43 -19.36 12.19
C ASN A 19 -8.64 -18.21 12.85
N VAL A 20 -7.54 -18.52 13.54
CA VAL A 20 -6.61 -17.53 14.05
C VAL A 20 -5.61 -17.22 12.96
N ILE A 21 -5.85 -16.14 12.21
CA ILE A 21 -5.04 -15.73 11.06
C ILE A 21 -4.03 -14.67 11.52
N PRO A 22 -2.71 -14.91 11.40
CA PRO A 22 -1.72 -13.93 11.77
C PRO A 22 -1.68 -12.76 10.76
N ALA A 23 -1.79 -11.54 11.26
CA ALA A 23 -1.57 -10.32 10.49
C ALA A 23 -0.10 -9.90 10.64
N LEU A 24 0.77 -10.45 9.82
CA LEU A 24 2.19 -10.13 9.84
C LEU A 24 2.46 -8.82 9.10
N ASP A 25 3.43 -8.06 9.61
CA ASP A 25 3.89 -6.85 8.93
C ASP A 25 4.49 -7.20 7.56
N VAL A 26 4.15 -6.41 6.57
CA VAL A 26 4.63 -6.52 5.20
C VAL A 26 5.25 -5.20 4.74
N SER A 27 6.13 -5.24 3.76
CA SER A 27 6.88 -4.06 3.31
C SER A 27 6.00 -3.01 2.59
N ASN A 28 4.86 -3.41 2.06
CA ASN A 28 3.88 -2.52 1.46
C ASN A 28 2.48 -3.14 1.52
N ILE A 29 1.46 -2.29 1.46
CA ILE A 29 0.06 -2.69 1.58
C ILE A 29 -0.39 -3.69 0.49
N TYR A 30 0.23 -3.66 -0.68
CA TYR A 30 -0.13 -4.53 -1.80
C TYR A 30 0.28 -5.99 -1.59
N GLN A 31 1.14 -6.29 -0.60
CA GLN A 31 1.49 -7.64 -0.19
C GLN A 31 0.45 -8.27 0.75
N VAL A 32 -0.43 -7.47 1.34
CA VAL A 32 -1.43 -7.96 2.32
C VAL A 32 -2.32 -9.06 1.75
N PRO A 33 -2.91 -8.94 0.53
CA PRO A 33 -3.71 -10.01 -0.05
C PRO A 33 -2.94 -11.33 -0.20
N LEU A 34 -1.67 -11.26 -0.62
CA LEU A 34 -0.80 -12.43 -0.76
C LEU A 34 -0.53 -13.08 0.60
N ALA A 35 -0.22 -12.28 1.61
CA ALA A 35 0.07 -12.75 2.95
C ALA A 35 -1.17 -13.42 3.59
N TYR A 36 -2.34 -12.81 3.48
CA TYR A 36 -3.56 -13.38 4.04
C TYR A 36 -4.05 -14.64 3.32
N SER A 37 -3.93 -14.70 1.99
CA SER A 37 -4.26 -15.92 1.25
C SER A 37 -3.31 -17.06 1.61
N LYS A 38 -2.01 -16.77 1.78
CA LYS A 38 -1.03 -17.77 2.25
C LYS A 38 -1.37 -18.33 3.63
N GLU A 39 -1.93 -17.52 4.52
CA GLU A 39 -2.39 -17.94 5.85
C GLU A 39 -3.79 -18.57 5.83
N GLY A 40 -4.45 -18.63 4.66
CA GLY A 40 -5.74 -19.31 4.46
C GLY A 40 -6.96 -18.50 4.92
N MET A 41 -6.85 -17.17 5.01
CA MET A 41 -7.96 -16.31 5.42
C MET A 41 -9.15 -16.40 4.48
N ASP A 42 -8.91 -16.36 3.17
CA ASP A 42 -9.91 -16.53 2.12
C ASP A 42 -10.70 -17.83 2.28
N LYS A 43 -9.98 -18.94 2.49
CA LYS A 43 -10.57 -20.28 2.70
C LYS A 43 -11.35 -20.36 4.02
N ALA A 44 -10.87 -19.72 5.08
CA ALA A 44 -11.57 -19.66 6.37
C ALA A 44 -12.89 -18.89 6.27
N VAL A 45 -12.89 -17.75 5.57
CA VAL A 45 -14.10 -16.94 5.34
C VAL A 45 -15.11 -17.69 4.47
N CYS A 46 -14.70 -18.27 3.34
CA CYS A 46 -15.59 -19.04 2.49
C CYS A 46 -16.23 -20.22 3.23
N ARG A 47 -15.45 -20.93 4.03
CA ARG A 47 -15.94 -22.06 4.84
C ARG A 47 -16.98 -21.60 5.88
N TYR A 48 -16.72 -20.46 6.53
CA TYR A 48 -17.64 -19.91 7.52
C TYR A 48 -19.01 -19.58 6.92
N PHE A 49 -19.03 -19.04 5.70
CA PHE A 49 -20.26 -18.68 4.99
C PHE A 49 -20.82 -19.81 4.10
N ASN A 50 -20.23 -21.00 4.11
CA ASN A 50 -20.59 -22.12 3.24
C ASN A 50 -20.57 -21.74 1.74
N LEU A 51 -19.58 -20.93 1.34
CA LEU A 51 -19.39 -20.51 -0.04
C LEU A 51 -18.41 -21.44 -0.76
N PRO A 52 -18.57 -21.63 -2.08
CA PRO A 52 -17.53 -22.24 -2.90
C PRO A 52 -16.24 -21.44 -2.77
N CYS A 53 -15.10 -22.11 -2.58
CA CYS A 53 -13.81 -21.47 -2.43
C CYS A 53 -12.81 -22.08 -3.41
N PRO A 54 -12.83 -21.69 -4.69
CA PRO A 54 -11.76 -22.03 -5.62
C PRO A 54 -10.46 -21.36 -5.16
N ASP A 55 -9.33 -21.84 -5.65
CA ASP A 55 -8.06 -21.16 -5.39
C ASP A 55 -8.08 -19.74 -5.97
N ALA A 56 -7.63 -18.77 -5.17
CA ALA A 56 -7.64 -17.38 -5.57
C ALA A 56 -6.57 -17.11 -6.65
N ASP A 57 -6.95 -16.44 -7.73
CA ASP A 57 -5.99 -15.92 -8.69
C ASP A 57 -5.41 -14.59 -8.14
N LEU A 58 -4.20 -14.64 -7.65
CA LEU A 58 -3.47 -13.50 -7.08
C LEU A 58 -2.43 -12.92 -8.05
N SER A 59 -2.39 -13.37 -9.29
CA SER A 59 -1.38 -12.99 -10.30
C SER A 59 -1.26 -11.47 -10.48
N ARG A 60 -2.39 -10.74 -10.39
CA ARG A 60 -2.41 -9.28 -10.46
C ARG A 60 -1.69 -8.64 -9.27
N TRP A 61 -1.87 -9.17 -8.07
CA TRP A 61 -1.20 -8.67 -6.86
C TRP A 61 0.29 -8.97 -6.88
N GLU A 62 0.67 -10.16 -7.33
CA GLU A 62 2.07 -10.55 -7.51
C GLU A 62 2.77 -9.59 -8.46
N LYS A 63 2.18 -9.30 -9.62
CA LYS A 63 2.71 -8.36 -10.60
C LYS A 63 2.86 -6.93 -10.05
N ILE A 64 1.91 -6.45 -9.24
CA ILE A 64 2.01 -5.15 -8.56
C ILE A 64 3.22 -5.14 -7.63
N VAL A 65 3.36 -6.18 -6.80
CA VAL A 65 4.47 -6.29 -5.85
C VAL A 65 5.82 -6.39 -6.56
N GLU A 66 5.91 -7.12 -7.67
CA GLU A 66 7.11 -7.21 -8.50
C GLU A 66 7.50 -5.85 -9.08
N THR A 67 6.53 -5.12 -9.64
CA THR A 67 6.76 -3.77 -10.18
C THR A 67 7.27 -2.81 -9.10
N LEU A 68 6.72 -2.87 -7.89
CA LEU A 68 7.18 -2.04 -6.78
C LEU A 68 8.58 -2.39 -6.29
N LYS A 69 8.98 -3.67 -6.38
CA LYS A 69 10.32 -4.13 -6.00
C LYS A 69 11.39 -3.78 -7.02
N ALA A 70 11.04 -3.83 -8.31
CA ALA A 70 11.97 -3.62 -9.41
C ALA A 70 11.34 -2.67 -10.47
N PRO A 71 11.16 -1.38 -10.15
CA PRO A 71 10.64 -0.41 -11.11
C PRO A 71 11.66 -0.18 -12.24
N GLU A 72 11.17 0.13 -13.44
CA GLU A 72 12.02 0.45 -14.61
C GLU A 72 12.74 1.81 -14.48
N GLY A 73 12.26 2.67 -13.56
CA GLY A 73 12.86 3.96 -13.28
C GLY A 73 12.15 4.68 -12.13
N GLU A 74 12.55 5.92 -11.91
CA GLU A 74 11.97 6.77 -10.89
C GLU A 74 11.55 8.12 -11.48
N VAL A 75 10.41 8.64 -11.03
CA VAL A 75 9.90 9.95 -11.42
C VAL A 75 9.59 10.76 -10.16
N LYS A 76 9.95 12.03 -10.16
CA LYS A 76 9.67 12.94 -9.05
C LYS A 76 8.53 13.88 -9.43
N ILE A 77 7.46 13.90 -8.63
CA ILE A 77 6.28 14.74 -8.80
C ILE A 77 6.19 15.71 -7.63
N ALA A 78 6.15 17.01 -7.91
CA ALA A 78 5.83 18.01 -6.91
C ALA A 78 4.33 18.03 -6.65
N VAL A 79 3.93 17.94 -5.39
CA VAL A 79 2.56 18.24 -4.96
C VAL A 79 2.60 19.55 -4.21
N VAL A 80 2.02 20.57 -4.83
CA VAL A 80 1.98 21.93 -4.30
C VAL A 80 0.61 22.17 -3.68
N GLY A 81 0.57 22.35 -2.37
CA GLY A 81 -0.71 22.49 -1.68
C GLY A 81 -0.58 23.21 -0.33
N LYS A 82 -1.72 23.47 0.26
CA LYS A 82 -1.83 23.94 1.64
C LYS A 82 -1.86 22.74 2.58
N TYR A 83 -1.30 22.87 3.76
CA TYR A 83 -1.27 21.82 4.78
C TYR A 83 -0.49 20.55 4.39
N VAL A 84 0.48 20.66 3.49
CA VAL A 84 1.31 19.52 3.03
C VAL A 84 2.09 18.82 4.16
N LYS A 85 2.24 19.47 5.30
CA LYS A 85 2.81 18.86 6.52
C LYS A 85 1.86 17.85 7.18
N LEU A 86 0.55 17.93 6.89
CA LEU A 86 -0.47 16.99 7.36
C LEU A 86 -0.66 15.89 6.30
N LEU A 87 0.29 14.98 6.19
CA LEU A 87 0.32 13.93 5.15
C LEU A 87 -0.95 13.07 5.11
N GLU A 88 -1.63 12.90 6.24
CA GLU A 88 -2.89 12.16 6.34
C GLU A 88 -4.00 12.74 5.43
N ALA A 89 -4.04 14.08 5.25
CA ALA A 89 -5.01 14.72 4.37
C ALA A 89 -4.80 14.38 2.88
N TYR A 90 -3.58 14.01 2.51
CA TYR A 90 -3.19 13.72 1.14
C TYR A 90 -2.92 12.24 0.87
N LYS A 91 -3.26 11.35 1.80
CA LYS A 91 -2.97 9.92 1.68
C LYS A 91 -3.53 9.31 0.40
N SER A 92 -4.80 9.59 0.09
CA SER A 92 -5.45 9.07 -1.14
C SER A 92 -4.78 9.59 -2.41
N LEU A 93 -4.32 10.85 -2.39
CA LEU A 93 -3.58 11.44 -3.51
C LEU A 93 -2.23 10.76 -3.70
N GLY A 94 -1.50 10.54 -2.60
CA GLY A 94 -0.24 9.81 -2.61
C GLY A 94 -0.39 8.39 -3.17
N GLU A 95 -1.44 7.69 -2.76
CA GLU A 95 -1.77 6.36 -3.29
C GLU A 95 -2.15 6.41 -4.77
N ALA A 96 -2.92 7.42 -5.21
CA ALA A 96 -3.25 7.60 -6.63
C ALA A 96 -2.01 7.80 -7.50
N LEU A 97 -1.04 8.59 -7.03
CA LEU A 97 0.25 8.76 -7.71
C LEU A 97 1.06 7.46 -7.73
N THR A 98 1.04 6.70 -6.64
CA THR A 98 1.67 5.37 -6.57
C THR A 98 1.04 4.41 -7.58
N HIS A 99 -0.29 4.38 -7.70
CA HIS A 99 -0.99 3.57 -8.71
C HIS A 99 -0.61 3.98 -10.14
N GLY A 100 -0.51 5.29 -10.41
CA GLY A 100 0.01 5.79 -11.70
C GLY A 100 1.43 5.30 -11.98
N GLY A 101 2.27 5.30 -10.96
CA GLY A 101 3.63 4.75 -11.03
C GLY A 101 3.63 3.25 -11.36
N ILE A 102 2.83 2.46 -10.66
CA ILE A 102 2.70 1.00 -10.90
C ILE A 102 2.26 0.73 -12.33
N ALA A 103 1.24 1.47 -12.81
CA ALA A 103 0.72 1.31 -14.18
C ALA A 103 1.78 1.58 -15.26
N ASN A 104 2.72 2.47 -14.97
CA ASN A 104 3.81 2.85 -15.87
C ASN A 104 5.15 2.19 -15.52
N LYS A 105 5.18 1.31 -14.51
CA LYS A 105 6.37 0.62 -13.99
C LYS A 105 7.47 1.56 -13.44
N TYR A 106 7.07 2.74 -12.98
CA TYR A 106 7.97 3.72 -12.39
C TYR A 106 7.68 3.89 -10.90
N LYS A 107 8.75 4.13 -10.13
CA LYS A 107 8.62 4.54 -8.74
C LYS A 107 8.36 6.04 -8.68
N VAL A 108 7.24 6.44 -8.10
CA VAL A 108 6.93 7.85 -7.90
C VAL A 108 7.52 8.33 -6.58
N ARG A 109 8.30 9.41 -6.64
CA ARG A 109 8.74 10.18 -5.48
C ARG A 109 7.93 11.46 -5.39
N ILE A 110 7.23 11.66 -4.30
CA ILE A 110 6.44 12.86 -4.09
C ILE A 110 7.28 13.89 -3.35
N LYS A 111 7.42 15.08 -3.95
CA LYS A 111 8.01 16.26 -3.32
C LYS A 111 6.87 17.16 -2.85
N TRP A 112 6.64 17.20 -1.56
CA TRP A 112 5.62 18.04 -0.96
C TRP A 112 6.14 19.46 -0.84
N ILE A 113 5.41 20.43 -1.39
CA ILE A 113 5.77 21.85 -1.38
C ILE A 113 4.58 22.62 -0.81
N ASP A 114 4.82 23.40 0.24
CA ASP A 114 3.81 24.32 0.74
C ASP A 114 3.61 25.45 -0.27
N ALA A 115 2.37 25.77 -0.59
CA ALA A 115 2.06 26.84 -1.54
C ALA A 115 2.64 28.21 -1.09
N GLU A 116 2.74 28.43 0.22
CA GLU A 116 3.34 29.65 0.77
C GLU A 116 4.86 29.72 0.53
N ASP A 117 5.54 28.58 0.38
CA ASP A 117 6.98 28.56 0.09
C ASP A 117 7.28 29.08 -1.32
N LEU A 118 6.34 28.91 -2.27
CA LEU A 118 6.47 29.47 -3.62
C LEU A 118 6.34 31.01 -3.67
N GLU A 119 5.77 31.63 -2.63
CA GLU A 119 5.73 33.08 -2.51
C GLU A 119 7.03 33.66 -1.89
N ARG A 120 7.75 32.82 -1.14
CA ARG A 120 8.96 33.24 -0.39
C ARG A 120 10.25 32.86 -1.09
N GLU A 121 10.24 31.81 -1.88
CA GLU A 121 11.40 31.27 -2.56
C GLU A 121 11.19 31.30 -4.08
N GLU A 122 12.28 31.26 -4.84
CA GLU A 122 12.23 31.26 -6.30
C GLU A 122 11.58 29.91 -6.79
N PRO A 123 10.40 29.98 -7.45
CA PRO A 123 9.70 28.75 -7.89
C PRO A 123 10.53 27.86 -8.80
N SER A 124 11.38 28.45 -9.65
CA SER A 124 12.26 27.70 -10.55
C SER A 124 13.28 26.84 -9.79
N ALA A 125 13.75 27.31 -8.62
CA ALA A 125 14.67 26.55 -7.79
C ALA A 125 13.94 25.38 -7.09
N LEU A 126 12.73 25.64 -6.56
CA LEU A 126 11.93 24.62 -5.89
C LEU A 126 11.46 23.52 -6.83
N LEU A 127 11.24 23.82 -8.10
CA LEU A 127 10.64 22.92 -9.07
C LEU A 127 11.63 22.36 -10.11
N SER A 128 12.91 22.70 -10.00
CA SER A 128 13.95 22.35 -11.00
C SER A 128 14.16 20.84 -11.16
N ASP A 129 13.92 20.07 -10.11
CA ASP A 129 14.27 18.65 -10.03
C ASP A 129 13.04 17.71 -10.16
N VAL A 130 11.88 18.25 -10.57
CA VAL A 130 10.65 17.46 -10.71
C VAL A 130 10.26 17.29 -12.17
N SER A 131 9.65 16.14 -12.46
CA SER A 131 9.15 15.79 -13.80
C SER A 131 7.71 16.26 -14.04
N GLY A 132 6.99 16.62 -12.99
CA GLY A 132 5.61 17.09 -13.07
C GLY A 132 5.18 17.77 -11.79
N ILE A 133 4.12 18.57 -11.90
CA ILE A 133 3.55 19.36 -10.81
C ILE A 133 2.07 19.02 -10.72
N LEU A 134 1.60 18.78 -9.50
CA LEU A 134 0.19 18.56 -9.19
C LEU A 134 -0.23 19.58 -8.12
N VAL A 135 -1.32 20.27 -8.39
CA VAL A 135 -1.97 21.20 -7.46
C VAL A 135 -3.35 20.65 -7.18
N PRO A 136 -3.60 20.05 -5.99
CA PRO A 136 -4.87 19.44 -5.63
C PRO A 136 -5.93 20.46 -5.22
#